data_145d29d38c1f934f6bdbacd648f84115
#
_entry.id   145d29d38c1f934f6bdbacd648f84115
#
_cell.length_a   1.000
_cell.length_b   1.000
_cell.length_c   1.000
_cell.angle_alpha   90.00
_cell.angle_beta   90.00
_cell.angle_gamma   90.00
#
_symmetry.space_group_name_H-M   'P 1'
#
loop_
_entity.id
_entity.type
_entity.pdbx_description
1 polymer ?
#
loop_
_entity_poly.entity_id
_entity_poly.type
_entity_poly.pdbx_seq_one_letter_code
_entity_poly.pdbx_strand_id
1 'polypeptide(L)'
;MNKITSAEKTALINKNNIRLKDDFLLYLKSVQRSPGTIAGYDNDLLIVFTYVLDNLNNKDFQKITKRDLIGLQNWLISNGNSSARIRRIKAAISSLSNYCENILADDDPDFSGYRSIVKKIENPPLQVVREKTVWEDAELEHLLDELMARKQFEKACFVALGMYGGRRKSEICRFKVSDFDDDKLVCDGALYKSAPILTKGNKYLECYTLAKKFKPYFDAWMQYRKETGIESEWLFPSHTDLSSNLNVSTINSWTVTFSRLSGRDFYVHSLRHYFVSALSRAGIPDNVVVQIIGWSSSEMFNVYNDNSKDDQIGMYFKDGDISAPQKKGLGDI
;
A
#
# COMPACT_ATOMS: atom_id res chain seq x y z
N MET A 1 0.61 4.38 21.46
CA MET A 1 1.85 5.06 21.02
C MET A 1 1.74 6.52 21.43
N ASN A 2 2.61 7.02 22.26
CA ASN A 2 2.58 8.42 22.65
C ASN A 2 2.93 9.30 21.46
N LYS A 3 2.20 10.41 21.27
CA LYS A 3 2.43 11.36 20.20
C LYS A 3 3.78 12.05 20.46
N ILE A 4 4.80 11.76 19.66
CA ILE A 4 6.17 12.27 19.84
C ILE A 4 6.24 13.78 19.62
N THR A 5 5.47 14.30 18.67
CA THR A 5 5.42 15.73 18.33
C THR A 5 4.10 16.36 18.78
N SER A 6 4.14 17.62 19.20
CA SER A 6 2.97 18.45 19.47
C SER A 6 3.13 19.81 18.76
N ALA A 7 2.04 20.58 18.64
CA ALA A 7 2.10 21.93 18.08
C ALA A 7 3.03 22.84 18.91
N GLU A 8 2.99 22.70 20.24
CA GLU A 8 3.85 23.45 21.17
C GLU A 8 5.34 23.12 20.93
N LYS A 9 5.71 21.83 20.86
CA LYS A 9 7.10 21.43 20.56
C LYS A 9 7.54 21.89 19.19
N THR A 10 6.66 21.80 18.18
CA THR A 10 6.97 22.25 16.82
C THR A 10 7.29 23.75 16.79
N ALA A 11 6.57 24.56 17.57
CA ALA A 11 6.85 26.00 17.68
C ALA A 11 8.21 26.35 18.32
N LEU A 12 8.78 25.44 19.09
CA LEU A 12 10.09 25.62 19.75
C LEU A 12 11.26 25.10 18.90
N ILE A 13 10.99 24.36 17.81
CA ILE A 13 12.06 23.88 16.92
C ILE A 13 12.80 25.07 16.30
N ASN A 14 14.13 24.94 16.18
CA ASN A 14 14.97 25.91 15.53
C ASN A 14 14.41 26.36 14.17
N LYS A 15 14.32 27.66 13.96
CA LYS A 15 13.75 28.27 12.74
C LYS A 15 14.50 27.85 11.47
N ASN A 16 15.83 27.66 11.55
CA ASN A 16 16.63 27.20 10.43
C ASN A 16 16.25 25.78 10.01
N ASN A 17 15.99 24.89 10.97
CA ASN A 17 15.54 23.53 10.71
C ASN A 17 14.12 23.48 10.10
N ILE A 18 13.21 24.35 10.57
CA ILE A 18 11.87 24.46 9.99
C ILE A 18 11.96 24.98 8.55
N ARG A 19 12.72 26.05 8.31
CA ARG A 19 12.95 26.61 6.96
C ARG A 19 13.54 25.56 6.03
N LEU A 20 14.60 24.87 6.45
CA LEU A 20 15.23 23.79 5.68
C LEU A 20 14.22 22.70 5.30
N LYS A 21 13.39 22.27 6.25
CA LYS A 21 12.31 21.29 6.01
C LYS A 21 11.34 21.82 4.95
N ASP A 22 10.88 23.05 5.08
CA ASP A 22 9.90 23.63 4.17
C ASP A 22 10.45 23.80 2.74
N ASP A 23 11.70 24.23 2.60
CA ASP A 23 12.43 24.33 1.33
C ASP A 23 12.58 22.95 0.69
N PHE A 24 12.93 21.92 1.48
CA PHE A 24 13.00 20.54 1.02
C PHE A 24 11.62 20.01 0.55
N LEU A 25 10.54 20.30 1.30
CA LEU A 25 9.19 19.90 0.89
C LEU A 25 8.75 20.61 -0.40
N LEU A 26 9.17 21.86 -0.61
CA LEU A 26 8.97 22.57 -1.87
C LEU A 26 9.74 21.92 -3.02
N TYR A 27 10.99 21.54 -2.81
CA TYR A 27 11.77 20.76 -3.76
C TYR A 27 11.07 19.43 -4.10
N LEU A 28 10.52 18.70 -3.13
CA LEU A 28 9.77 17.47 -3.40
C LEU A 28 8.53 17.70 -4.26
N LYS A 29 7.88 18.86 -4.14
CA LYS A 29 6.77 19.26 -5.02
C LYS A 29 7.25 19.52 -6.44
N SER A 30 8.39 20.21 -6.63
CA SER A 30 8.95 20.51 -7.95
C SER A 30 9.32 19.24 -8.73
N VAL A 31 9.76 18.18 -8.04
CA VAL A 31 10.02 16.85 -8.62
C VAL A 31 8.78 15.93 -8.61
N GLN A 32 7.60 16.50 -8.45
CA GLN A 32 6.29 15.82 -8.55
C GLN A 32 6.13 14.59 -7.62
N ARG A 33 6.69 14.65 -6.40
CA ARG A 33 6.40 13.61 -5.40
C ARG A 33 4.92 13.67 -4.98
N SER A 34 4.34 12.50 -4.70
CA SER A 34 2.91 12.44 -4.32
C SER A 34 2.64 13.22 -3.02
N PRO A 35 1.44 13.84 -2.88
CA PRO A 35 1.05 14.54 -1.66
C PRO A 35 1.21 13.69 -0.40
N GLY A 36 0.89 12.38 -0.46
CA GLY A 36 1.07 11.46 0.65
C GLY A 36 2.54 11.22 1.02
N THR A 37 3.45 11.24 0.04
CA THR A 37 4.91 11.15 0.29
C THR A 37 5.41 12.41 0.97
N ILE A 38 4.99 13.59 0.50
CA ILE A 38 5.38 14.88 1.06
C ILE A 38 4.91 15.01 2.50
N ALA A 39 3.63 14.72 2.78
CA ALA A 39 3.09 14.71 4.14
C ALA A 39 3.79 13.69 5.06
N GLY A 40 4.18 12.53 4.49
CA GLY A 40 4.97 11.53 5.21
C GLY A 40 6.34 12.05 5.63
N TYR A 41 7.07 12.72 4.73
CA TYR A 41 8.36 13.33 5.02
C TYR A 41 8.26 14.49 6.00
N ASP A 42 7.24 15.35 5.86
CA ASP A 42 6.98 16.43 6.82
C ASP A 42 6.86 15.90 8.24
N ASN A 43 5.97 14.92 8.45
CA ASN A 43 5.79 14.31 9.76
C ASN A 43 7.05 13.59 10.28
N ASP A 44 7.79 12.90 9.42
CA ASP A 44 9.00 12.19 9.82
C ASP A 44 10.13 13.15 10.20
N LEU A 45 10.31 14.25 9.48
CA LEU A 45 11.30 15.29 9.79
C LEU A 45 10.92 16.08 11.04
N LEU A 46 9.63 16.32 11.30
CA LEU A 46 9.19 16.91 12.57
C LEU A 46 9.55 16.04 13.77
N ILE A 47 9.46 14.70 13.64
CA ILE A 47 9.93 13.78 14.69
C ILE A 47 11.45 13.92 14.91
N VAL A 48 12.21 14.00 13.83
CA VAL A 48 13.68 14.20 13.90
C VAL A 48 14.01 15.50 14.60
N PHE A 49 13.40 16.60 14.21
CA PHE A 49 13.66 17.91 14.79
C PHE A 49 13.15 18.06 16.22
N THR A 50 12.10 17.31 16.60
CA THR A 50 11.69 17.19 18.01
C THR A 50 12.78 16.51 18.84
N TYR A 51 13.40 15.44 18.31
CA TYR A 51 14.55 14.82 18.98
C TYR A 51 15.73 15.79 19.10
N VAL A 52 16.02 16.57 18.06
CA VAL A 52 17.09 17.58 18.06
C VAL A 52 16.82 18.67 19.10
N LEU A 53 15.55 19.12 19.21
CA LEU A 53 15.12 20.07 20.24
C LEU A 53 15.35 19.49 21.65
N ASP A 54 14.87 18.30 21.91
CA ASP A 54 14.85 17.73 23.26
C ASP A 54 16.23 17.19 23.73
N ASN A 55 17.12 16.76 22.81
CA ASN A 55 18.34 16.01 23.15
C ASN A 55 19.64 16.60 22.61
N LEU A 56 19.57 17.54 21.66
CA LEU A 56 20.76 18.07 20.97
C LEU A 56 20.84 19.59 21.00
N ASN A 57 20.29 20.23 22.05
CA ASN A 57 20.27 21.68 22.24
C ASN A 57 19.73 22.45 21.03
N ASN A 58 18.73 21.86 20.34
CA ASN A 58 18.08 22.49 19.20
C ASN A 58 19.02 22.99 18.09
N LYS A 59 20.14 22.28 17.87
CA LYS A 59 21.17 22.68 16.90
C LYS A 59 20.67 22.58 15.46
N ASP A 60 21.34 23.30 14.56
CA ASP A 60 21.05 23.26 13.13
C ASP A 60 21.34 21.88 12.52
N PHE A 61 20.57 21.51 11.47
CA PHE A 61 20.67 20.20 10.81
C PHE A 61 22.08 19.90 10.29
N GLN A 62 22.76 20.87 9.68
CA GLN A 62 24.13 20.69 9.15
C GLN A 62 25.17 20.38 10.23
N LYS A 63 24.85 20.66 11.51
CA LYS A 63 25.74 20.35 12.66
C LYS A 63 25.44 18.97 13.27
N ILE A 64 24.44 18.25 12.77
CA ILE A 64 24.10 16.89 13.22
C ILE A 64 25.17 15.92 12.73
N THR A 65 25.64 15.06 13.62
CA THR A 65 26.68 14.06 13.35
C THR A 65 26.07 12.65 13.19
N LYS A 66 26.87 11.73 12.67
CA LYS A 66 26.48 10.29 12.64
C LYS A 66 26.19 9.74 14.03
N ARG A 67 26.94 10.20 15.06
CA ARG A 67 26.71 9.79 16.46
C ARG A 67 25.35 10.26 16.97
N ASP A 68 24.93 11.47 16.60
CA ASP A 68 23.60 11.98 16.95
C ASP A 68 22.48 11.15 16.29
N LEU A 69 22.67 10.69 15.04
CA LEU A 69 21.72 9.81 14.36
C LEU A 69 21.63 8.43 14.99
N ILE A 70 22.73 7.89 15.51
CA ILE A 70 22.70 6.65 16.31
C ILE A 70 21.92 6.89 17.61
N GLY A 71 22.11 8.04 18.26
CA GLY A 71 21.32 8.46 19.42
C GLY A 71 19.81 8.56 19.09
N LEU A 72 19.46 9.17 17.97
CA LEU A 72 18.08 9.22 17.48
C LEU A 72 17.50 7.82 17.25
N GLN A 73 18.26 6.91 16.63
CA GLN A 73 17.80 5.53 16.39
C GLN A 73 17.51 4.82 17.73
N ASN A 74 18.39 4.93 18.71
CA ASN A 74 18.19 4.35 20.05
C ASN A 74 16.98 4.98 20.75
N TRP A 75 16.82 6.30 20.66
CA TRP A 75 15.67 7.01 21.23
C TRP A 75 14.35 6.56 20.59
N LEU A 76 14.31 6.37 19.26
CA LEU A 76 13.13 5.84 18.57
C LEU A 76 12.79 4.42 19.04
N ILE A 77 13.81 3.56 19.23
CA ILE A 77 13.61 2.19 19.76
C ILE A 77 13.04 2.27 21.18
N SER A 78 13.60 3.08 22.06
CA SER A 78 13.14 3.24 23.45
C SER A 78 11.69 3.81 23.53
N ASN A 79 11.26 4.57 22.52
CA ASN A 79 9.89 5.06 22.38
C ASN A 79 8.95 4.04 21.69
N GLY A 80 9.36 2.78 21.52
CA GLY A 80 8.52 1.71 20.98
C GLY A 80 8.22 1.80 19.48
N ASN A 81 9.06 2.52 18.71
CA ASN A 81 8.89 2.54 17.26
C ASN A 81 9.35 1.23 16.62
N SER A 82 8.59 0.72 15.66
CA SER A 82 8.97 -0.48 14.92
C SER A 82 10.20 -0.23 14.05
N SER A 83 10.96 -1.30 13.77
CA SER A 83 12.12 -1.26 12.87
C SER A 83 11.77 -0.68 11.48
N ALA A 84 10.57 -0.98 10.96
CA ALA A 84 10.07 -0.42 9.71
C ALA A 84 9.85 1.11 9.81
N ARG A 85 9.31 1.60 10.93
CA ARG A 85 9.13 3.04 11.18
C ARG A 85 10.47 3.76 11.28
N ILE A 86 11.44 3.19 11.99
CA ILE A 86 12.79 3.74 12.13
C ILE A 86 13.47 3.84 10.77
N ARG A 87 13.40 2.79 9.94
CA ARG A 87 13.93 2.79 8.57
C ARG A 87 13.31 3.89 7.71
N ARG A 88 12.00 4.13 7.85
CA ARG A 88 11.29 5.17 7.12
C ARG A 88 11.75 6.58 7.54
N ILE A 89 11.88 6.85 8.84
CA ILE A 89 12.41 8.12 9.35
C ILE A 89 13.83 8.34 8.84
N LYS A 90 14.68 7.31 8.89
CA LYS A 90 16.04 7.39 8.37
C LYS A 90 16.08 7.64 6.85
N ALA A 91 15.14 7.10 6.08
CA ALA A 91 15.02 7.41 4.65
C ALA A 91 14.63 8.88 4.41
N ALA A 92 13.79 9.48 5.27
CA ALA A 92 13.47 10.91 5.22
C ALA A 92 14.73 11.76 5.50
N ILE A 93 15.50 11.42 6.53
CA ILE A 93 16.78 12.09 6.83
C ILE A 93 17.76 11.94 5.66
N SER A 94 17.85 10.75 5.06
CA SER A 94 18.74 10.51 3.91
C SER A 94 18.35 11.36 2.71
N SER A 95 17.06 11.51 2.45
CA SER A 95 16.56 12.32 1.36
C SER A 95 16.81 13.82 1.59
N LEU A 96 16.61 14.31 2.81
CA LEU A 96 16.97 15.68 3.20
C LEU A 96 18.47 15.92 3.12
N SER A 97 19.29 14.98 3.63
CA SER A 97 20.76 15.06 3.54
C SER A 97 21.26 15.10 2.10
N ASN A 98 20.64 14.32 1.21
CA ASN A 98 20.98 14.35 -0.21
C ASN A 98 20.58 15.68 -0.87
N TYR A 99 19.47 16.29 -0.47
CA TYR A 99 19.08 17.63 -0.90
C TYR A 99 20.11 18.65 -0.44
N CYS A 100 20.56 18.61 0.81
CA CYS A 100 21.62 19.49 1.31
C CYS A 100 22.95 19.27 0.57
N GLU A 101 23.35 18.01 0.32
CA GLU A 101 24.62 17.66 -0.33
C GLU A 101 24.64 18.05 -1.82
N ASN A 102 23.52 17.89 -2.53
CA ASN A 102 23.49 18.01 -3.99
C ASN A 102 22.90 19.33 -4.51
N ILE A 103 22.21 20.08 -3.66
CA ILE A 103 21.56 21.34 -4.05
C ILE A 103 22.11 22.49 -3.20
N LEU A 104 22.00 22.42 -1.85
CA LEU A 104 22.36 23.55 -1.01
C LEU A 104 23.89 23.74 -0.88
N ALA A 105 24.69 22.68 -1.02
CA ALA A 105 26.14 22.78 -0.87
C ALA A 105 26.81 23.70 -1.89
N ASP A 106 26.18 23.91 -3.04
CA ASP A 106 26.66 24.81 -4.10
C ASP A 106 26.14 26.25 -3.94
N ASP A 107 24.92 26.41 -3.37
CA ASP A 107 24.19 27.68 -3.34
C ASP A 107 24.17 28.37 -1.97
N ASP A 108 24.33 27.61 -0.87
CA ASP A 108 24.21 28.12 0.51
C ASP A 108 25.53 27.92 1.27
N PRO A 109 26.19 29.02 1.69
CA PRO A 109 27.45 28.96 2.45
C PRO A 109 27.36 28.10 3.71
N ASP A 110 26.21 28.04 4.39
CA ASP A 110 26.00 27.24 5.60
C ASP A 110 26.07 25.72 5.33
N PHE A 111 25.90 25.32 4.07
CA PHE A 111 26.02 23.94 3.61
C PHE A 111 27.28 23.66 2.78
N SER A 112 28.18 24.64 2.62
CA SER A 112 29.41 24.46 1.87
C SER A 112 30.20 23.26 2.39
N GLY A 113 30.51 22.32 1.49
CA GLY A 113 31.21 21.08 1.86
C GLY A 113 30.41 20.06 2.65
N TYR A 114 29.10 20.26 2.83
CA TYR A 114 28.22 19.29 3.50
C TYR A 114 28.28 17.91 2.83
N ARG A 115 28.29 16.86 3.63
CA ARG A 115 28.24 15.46 3.17
C ARG A 115 27.16 14.70 3.94
N SER A 116 26.43 13.85 3.22
CA SER A 116 25.35 13.06 3.82
C SER A 116 25.82 12.24 5.02
N ILE A 117 25.18 12.49 6.16
CA ILE A 117 25.49 11.90 7.46
C ILE A 117 24.91 10.49 7.63
N VAL A 118 24.00 10.05 6.75
CA VAL A 118 23.26 8.78 6.90
C VAL A 118 24.05 7.58 6.38
N LYS A 119 24.99 7.81 5.44
CA LYS A 119 25.79 6.73 4.82
C LYS A 119 26.53 5.91 5.88
N LYS A 120 26.48 4.57 5.74
CA LYS A 120 27.15 3.58 6.61
C LYS A 120 26.57 3.44 8.04
N ILE A 121 25.42 4.03 8.35
CA ILE A 121 24.69 3.71 9.59
C ILE A 121 23.78 2.52 9.31
N GLU A 122 23.95 1.43 10.05
CA GLU A 122 23.11 0.23 9.92
C GLU A 122 21.69 0.47 10.41
N ASN A 123 20.77 -0.26 9.82
CA ASN A 123 19.37 -0.25 10.26
C ASN A 123 19.14 -1.37 11.28
N PRO A 124 18.20 -1.19 12.23
CA PRO A 124 17.79 -2.31 13.08
C PRO A 124 17.24 -3.45 12.22
N PRO A 125 17.41 -4.72 12.64
CA PRO A 125 16.81 -5.87 11.97
C PRO A 125 15.32 -5.66 11.78
N LEU A 126 14.79 -6.12 10.64
CA LEU A 126 13.35 -6.08 10.43
C LEU A 126 12.68 -7.08 11.36
N GLN A 127 11.83 -6.56 12.23
CA GLN A 127 10.96 -7.38 13.06
C GLN A 127 9.57 -7.43 12.43
N VAL A 128 9.00 -8.61 12.35
CA VAL A 128 7.60 -8.79 11.94
C VAL A 128 6.72 -8.25 13.08
N VAL A 129 6.08 -7.12 12.86
CA VAL A 129 5.23 -6.45 13.85
C VAL A 129 3.81 -7.00 13.85
N ARG A 130 3.41 -7.65 12.76
CA ARG A 130 2.06 -8.19 12.56
C ARG A 130 2.18 -9.52 11.82
N GLU A 131 1.52 -10.53 12.33
CA GLU A 131 1.32 -11.76 11.59
C GLU A 131 0.50 -11.44 10.32
N LYS A 132 0.89 -12.05 9.22
CA LYS A 132 0.12 -11.94 7.97
C LYS A 132 -1.21 -12.65 8.18
N THR A 133 -2.31 -12.00 7.82
CA THR A 133 -3.59 -12.68 7.69
C THR A 133 -3.57 -13.41 6.35
N VAL A 134 -3.43 -14.73 6.39
CA VAL A 134 -3.62 -15.62 5.25
C VAL A 134 -5.07 -16.05 5.27
N TRP A 135 -5.79 -15.79 4.18
CA TRP A 135 -7.19 -16.09 4.03
C TRP A 135 -7.39 -17.42 3.33
N GLU A 136 -8.32 -18.21 3.88
CA GLU A 136 -8.89 -19.35 3.18
C GLU A 136 -10.08 -18.91 2.32
N ASP A 137 -10.38 -19.66 1.27
CA ASP A 137 -11.45 -19.35 0.33
C ASP A 137 -12.81 -19.20 1.07
N ALA A 138 -13.13 -20.17 1.95
CA ALA A 138 -14.36 -20.17 2.73
C ALA A 138 -14.52 -18.96 3.68
N GLU A 139 -13.41 -18.42 4.21
CA GLU A 139 -13.45 -17.25 5.12
C GLU A 139 -13.83 -15.98 4.36
N LEU A 140 -13.29 -15.79 3.15
CA LEU A 140 -13.61 -14.62 2.32
C LEU A 140 -14.99 -14.76 1.68
N GLU A 141 -15.39 -15.96 1.26
CA GLU A 141 -16.74 -16.23 0.78
C GLU A 141 -17.78 -15.96 1.88
N HIS A 142 -17.56 -16.42 3.10
CA HIS A 142 -18.41 -16.10 4.24
C HIS A 142 -18.51 -14.58 4.49
N LEU A 143 -17.39 -13.84 4.40
CA LEU A 143 -17.43 -12.38 4.53
C LEU A 143 -18.29 -11.73 3.43
N LEU A 144 -18.18 -12.21 2.20
CA LEU A 144 -19.00 -11.72 1.09
C LEU A 144 -20.49 -12.02 1.31
N ASP A 145 -20.83 -13.22 1.74
CA ASP A 145 -22.21 -13.63 2.05
C ASP A 145 -22.81 -12.77 3.16
N GLU A 146 -22.06 -12.52 4.24
CA GLU A 146 -22.49 -11.64 5.32
C GLU A 146 -22.73 -10.20 4.86
N LEU A 147 -21.89 -9.68 3.97
CA LEU A 147 -22.07 -8.34 3.40
C LEU A 147 -23.30 -8.28 2.50
N MET A 148 -23.51 -9.30 1.67
CA MET A 148 -24.69 -9.41 0.79
C MET A 148 -25.97 -9.55 1.60
N ALA A 149 -26.01 -10.41 2.60
CA ALA A 149 -27.18 -10.60 3.48
C ALA A 149 -27.55 -9.29 4.23
N ARG A 150 -26.58 -8.47 4.56
CA ARG A 150 -26.77 -7.15 5.20
C ARG A 150 -27.01 -6.02 4.21
N LYS A 151 -27.18 -6.33 2.92
CA LYS A 151 -27.37 -5.35 1.83
C LYS A 151 -26.25 -4.29 1.75
N GLN A 152 -25.03 -4.65 2.16
CA GLN A 152 -23.85 -3.77 2.05
C GLN A 152 -23.17 -4.00 0.69
N PHE A 153 -23.93 -3.84 -0.40
CA PHE A 153 -23.52 -4.23 -1.75
C PHE A 153 -22.26 -3.50 -2.23
N GLU A 154 -22.09 -2.21 -1.92
CA GLU A 154 -20.88 -1.47 -2.25
C GLU A 154 -19.64 -2.11 -1.62
N LYS A 155 -19.73 -2.47 -0.34
CA LYS A 155 -18.63 -3.11 0.38
C LYS A 155 -18.38 -4.54 -0.10
N ALA A 156 -19.42 -5.29 -0.44
CA ALA A 156 -19.29 -6.62 -1.03
C ALA A 156 -18.59 -6.54 -2.40
N CYS A 157 -19.00 -5.64 -3.27
CA CYS A 157 -18.36 -5.38 -4.56
C CYS A 157 -16.88 -4.98 -4.39
N PHE A 158 -16.56 -4.13 -3.39
CA PHE A 158 -15.20 -3.73 -3.08
C PHE A 158 -14.32 -4.92 -2.64
N VAL A 159 -14.82 -5.75 -1.73
CA VAL A 159 -14.08 -6.95 -1.26
C VAL A 159 -13.92 -7.95 -2.40
N ALA A 160 -14.97 -8.21 -3.18
CA ALA A 160 -14.92 -9.09 -4.33
C ALA A 160 -13.93 -8.63 -5.39
N LEU A 161 -13.88 -7.32 -5.71
CA LEU A 161 -12.89 -6.78 -6.64
C LEU A 161 -11.46 -6.93 -6.11
N GLY A 162 -11.26 -6.78 -4.81
CA GLY A 162 -9.97 -7.05 -4.17
C GLY A 162 -9.59 -8.54 -4.20
N MET A 163 -10.55 -9.43 -3.91
CA MET A 163 -10.38 -10.89 -3.87
C MET A 163 -10.12 -11.48 -5.26
N TYR A 164 -10.84 -11.03 -6.28
CA TYR A 164 -10.82 -11.60 -7.63
C TYR A 164 -10.02 -10.78 -8.66
N GLY A 165 -9.44 -9.65 -8.24
CA GLY A 165 -8.59 -8.81 -9.08
C GLY A 165 -7.24 -8.47 -8.45
N GLY A 166 -7.05 -8.70 -7.15
CA GLY A 166 -5.78 -8.52 -6.45
C GLY A 166 -5.24 -7.09 -6.43
N ARG A 167 -6.11 -6.08 -6.47
CA ARG A 167 -5.71 -4.66 -6.61
C ARG A 167 -5.41 -4.00 -5.27
N ARG A 168 -4.56 -2.94 -5.28
CA ARG A 168 -4.36 -2.09 -4.11
C ARG A 168 -5.62 -1.27 -3.84
N LYS A 169 -5.92 -0.94 -2.58
CA LYS A 169 -7.12 -0.17 -2.23
C LYS A 169 -7.28 1.13 -3.02
N SER A 170 -6.19 1.84 -3.31
CA SER A 170 -6.23 3.07 -4.11
C SER A 170 -6.47 2.81 -5.61
N GLU A 171 -6.15 1.63 -6.11
CA GLU A 171 -6.44 1.20 -7.47
C GLU A 171 -7.92 0.82 -7.57
N ILE A 172 -8.45 0.05 -6.60
CA ILE A 172 -9.88 -0.32 -6.52
C ILE A 172 -10.78 0.92 -6.58
N CYS A 173 -10.45 1.97 -5.84
CA CYS A 173 -11.25 3.20 -5.85
C CYS A 173 -11.26 3.94 -7.21
N ARG A 174 -10.39 3.58 -8.15
CA ARG A 174 -10.27 4.25 -9.47
C ARG A 174 -10.91 3.51 -10.63
N PHE A 175 -11.54 2.37 -10.37
CA PHE A 175 -12.31 1.69 -11.40
C PHE A 175 -13.56 2.47 -11.77
N LYS A 176 -13.88 2.46 -13.05
CA LYS A 176 -15.14 2.96 -13.59
C LYS A 176 -16.13 1.80 -13.79
N VAL A 177 -17.41 2.12 -13.88
CA VAL A 177 -18.44 1.12 -14.20
C VAL A 177 -18.13 0.49 -15.55
N SER A 178 -17.73 1.29 -16.54
CA SER A 178 -17.40 0.84 -17.90
C SER A 178 -16.21 -0.11 -17.99
N ASP A 179 -15.42 -0.28 -16.94
CA ASP A 179 -14.33 -1.27 -16.90
C ASP A 179 -14.87 -2.73 -16.83
N PHE A 180 -16.17 -2.89 -16.60
CA PHE A 180 -16.84 -4.17 -16.45
C PHE A 180 -17.99 -4.38 -17.45
N ASP A 181 -17.99 -3.61 -18.55
CA ASP A 181 -18.88 -3.83 -19.67
C ASP A 181 -18.48 -5.09 -20.45
N ASP A 182 -19.41 -5.68 -21.18
CA ASP A 182 -19.18 -6.95 -21.90
C ASP A 182 -18.06 -6.85 -22.96
N ASP A 183 -17.82 -5.66 -23.52
CA ASP A 183 -16.70 -5.41 -24.46
C ASP A 183 -15.31 -5.43 -23.79
N LYS A 184 -15.25 -5.45 -22.47
CA LYS A 184 -14.03 -5.57 -21.67
C LYS A 184 -13.66 -7.02 -21.33
N LEU A 185 -14.52 -7.97 -21.72
CA LEU A 185 -14.23 -9.39 -21.54
C LEU A 185 -13.11 -9.85 -22.49
N VAL A 186 -12.12 -10.52 -21.95
CA VAL A 186 -10.99 -11.13 -22.67
C VAL A 186 -10.81 -12.60 -22.24
N CYS A 187 -9.95 -13.35 -22.93
CA CYS A 187 -9.66 -14.76 -22.63
C CYS A 187 -10.96 -15.58 -22.59
N ASP A 188 -11.74 -15.56 -23.67
CA ASP A 188 -13.02 -16.29 -23.80
C ASP A 188 -14.03 -15.99 -22.68
N GLY A 189 -14.04 -14.73 -22.23
CA GLY A 189 -14.94 -14.26 -21.18
C GLY A 189 -14.49 -14.56 -19.74
N ALA A 190 -13.28 -15.09 -19.57
CA ALA A 190 -12.77 -15.44 -18.23
C ALA A 190 -12.39 -14.23 -17.38
N LEU A 191 -11.94 -13.14 -18.03
CA LEU A 191 -11.41 -11.96 -17.37
C LEU A 191 -12.04 -10.67 -17.90
N TYR A 192 -12.35 -9.73 -17.02
CA TYR A 192 -12.45 -8.32 -17.38
C TYR A 192 -11.07 -7.71 -17.47
N LYS A 193 -10.83 -6.90 -18.48
CA LYS A 193 -9.63 -6.09 -18.68
C LYS A 193 -9.99 -4.62 -18.66
N SER A 194 -9.62 -3.90 -17.60
CA SER A 194 -9.95 -2.48 -17.47
C SER A 194 -9.23 -1.59 -18.47
N ALA A 195 -9.70 -0.37 -18.64
CA ALA A 195 -8.89 0.73 -19.15
C ALA A 195 -7.64 0.93 -18.26
N PRO A 196 -6.59 1.63 -18.76
CA PRO A 196 -5.41 1.90 -17.95
C PRO A 196 -5.74 2.73 -16.71
N ILE A 197 -5.48 2.17 -15.53
CA ILE A 197 -5.71 2.79 -14.22
C ILE A 197 -4.40 3.34 -13.68
N LEU A 198 -4.41 4.58 -13.17
CA LEU A 198 -3.25 5.19 -12.51
C LEU A 198 -2.91 4.44 -11.22
N THR A 199 -1.69 3.92 -11.15
CA THR A 199 -1.16 3.17 -10.02
C THR A 199 -0.07 3.92 -9.27
N LYS A 200 0.50 3.32 -8.21
CA LYS A 200 1.60 3.91 -7.44
C LYS A 200 2.81 4.18 -8.35
N GLY A 201 3.39 5.37 -8.24
CA GLY A 201 4.55 5.79 -9.02
C GLY A 201 4.20 6.37 -10.39
N ASN A 202 2.99 6.91 -10.57
CA ASN A 202 2.49 7.53 -11.80
C ASN A 202 2.53 6.61 -13.02
N LYS A 203 2.37 5.30 -12.81
CA LYS A 203 2.26 4.31 -13.87
C LYS A 203 0.81 4.01 -14.16
N TYR A 204 0.47 3.80 -15.41
CA TYR A 204 -0.83 3.33 -15.85
C TYR A 204 -0.76 1.82 -16.12
N LEU A 205 -1.70 1.06 -15.59
CA LEU A 205 -1.80 -0.39 -15.77
C LEU A 205 -3.22 -0.79 -16.13
N GLU A 206 -3.34 -1.66 -17.11
CA GLU A 206 -4.56 -2.43 -17.35
C GLU A 206 -4.71 -3.48 -16.25
N CYS A 207 -5.91 -3.62 -15.73
CA CYS A 207 -6.19 -4.48 -14.59
C CYS A 207 -7.08 -5.64 -15.01
N TYR A 208 -6.74 -6.84 -14.55
CA TYR A 208 -7.50 -8.05 -14.82
C TYR A 208 -8.31 -8.46 -13.59
N THR A 209 -9.57 -8.90 -13.81
CA THR A 209 -10.47 -9.37 -12.75
C THR A 209 -11.21 -10.62 -13.24
N LEU A 210 -11.30 -11.65 -12.40
CA LEU A 210 -12.02 -12.90 -12.69
C LEU A 210 -13.51 -12.61 -12.91
N ALA A 211 -13.98 -12.70 -14.14
CA ALA A 211 -15.30 -12.22 -14.55
C ALA A 211 -16.44 -12.99 -13.85
N LYS A 212 -16.44 -14.32 -13.96
CA LYS A 212 -17.51 -15.18 -13.41
C LYS A 212 -17.68 -15.01 -11.90
N LYS A 213 -16.56 -14.88 -11.17
CA LYS A 213 -16.54 -14.77 -9.70
C LYS A 213 -16.92 -13.36 -9.22
N PHE A 214 -16.54 -12.34 -9.94
CA PHE A 214 -16.81 -10.95 -9.58
C PHE A 214 -18.22 -10.48 -9.96
N LYS A 215 -18.74 -10.92 -11.09
CA LYS A 215 -19.99 -10.43 -11.68
C LYS A 215 -21.19 -10.41 -10.71
N PRO A 216 -21.47 -11.41 -9.87
CA PRO A 216 -22.63 -11.37 -8.96
C PRO A 216 -22.62 -10.17 -8.00
N TYR A 217 -21.45 -9.79 -7.50
CA TYR A 217 -21.27 -8.66 -6.58
C TYR A 217 -21.35 -7.31 -7.30
N PHE A 218 -20.84 -7.27 -8.52
CA PHE A 218 -20.97 -6.12 -9.41
C PHE A 218 -22.43 -5.86 -9.75
N ASP A 219 -23.16 -6.87 -10.21
CA ASP A 219 -24.57 -6.75 -10.60
C ASP A 219 -25.45 -6.31 -9.42
N ALA A 220 -25.24 -6.89 -8.23
CA ALA A 220 -25.96 -6.50 -7.02
C ALA A 220 -25.70 -5.03 -6.63
N TRP A 221 -24.45 -4.55 -6.75
CA TRP A 221 -24.12 -3.16 -6.51
C TRP A 221 -24.73 -2.23 -7.56
N MET A 222 -24.68 -2.60 -8.84
CA MET A 222 -25.28 -1.82 -9.93
C MET A 222 -26.80 -1.75 -9.80
N GLN A 223 -27.47 -2.84 -9.41
CA GLN A 223 -28.91 -2.85 -9.14
C GLN A 223 -29.26 -1.92 -7.98
N TYR A 224 -28.51 -1.97 -6.87
CA TYR A 224 -28.72 -1.07 -5.74
C TYR A 224 -28.52 0.40 -6.13
N ARG A 225 -27.49 0.72 -6.94
CA ARG A 225 -27.26 2.08 -7.45
C ARG A 225 -28.45 2.58 -8.26
N LYS A 226 -29.00 1.73 -9.13
CA LYS A 226 -30.19 2.05 -9.93
C LYS A 226 -31.42 2.33 -9.06
N GLU A 227 -31.63 1.52 -8.02
CA GLU A 227 -32.77 1.67 -7.08
C GLU A 227 -32.64 2.93 -6.22
N THR A 228 -31.44 3.36 -5.90
CA THR A 228 -31.16 4.51 -5.03
C THR A 228 -30.79 5.79 -5.79
N GLY A 229 -30.76 5.74 -7.13
CA GLY A 229 -30.45 6.91 -7.97
C GLY A 229 -28.99 7.37 -7.90
N ILE A 230 -28.04 6.46 -7.62
CA ILE A 230 -26.61 6.79 -7.60
C ILE A 230 -26.07 6.79 -9.03
N GLU A 231 -25.94 7.97 -9.61
CA GLU A 231 -25.38 8.18 -10.95
C GLU A 231 -23.93 8.67 -10.87
N SER A 232 -23.00 7.87 -11.37
CA SER A 232 -21.57 8.19 -11.39
C SER A 232 -20.85 7.27 -12.40
N GLU A 233 -19.82 7.79 -13.06
CA GLU A 233 -18.92 6.95 -13.86
C GLU A 233 -18.06 6.01 -13.00
N TRP A 234 -17.77 6.41 -11.74
CA TRP A 234 -16.94 5.63 -10.82
C TRP A 234 -17.70 4.41 -10.29
N LEU A 235 -17.02 3.27 -10.26
CA LEU A 235 -17.60 2.08 -9.63
C LEU A 235 -17.86 2.32 -8.14
N PHE A 236 -16.94 3.01 -7.47
CA PHE A 236 -17.07 3.44 -6.08
C PHE A 236 -17.00 4.97 -6.04
N PRO A 237 -18.16 5.66 -6.12
CA PRO A 237 -18.19 7.11 -6.04
C PRO A 237 -17.98 7.62 -4.61
N SER A 238 -17.53 8.85 -4.49
CA SER A 238 -17.50 9.55 -3.20
C SER A 238 -18.92 9.75 -2.67
N HIS A 239 -19.13 9.49 -1.39
CA HIS A 239 -20.46 9.65 -0.76
C HIS A 239 -20.87 11.13 -0.62
N THR A 240 -19.95 12.07 -0.80
CA THR A 240 -20.22 13.52 -0.71
C THR A 240 -20.20 14.22 -2.05
N ASP A 241 -19.60 13.61 -3.07
CA ASP A 241 -19.47 14.15 -4.42
C ASP A 241 -19.40 13.01 -5.45
N LEU A 242 -20.53 12.70 -6.08
CA LEU A 242 -20.64 11.58 -7.03
C LEU A 242 -19.81 11.76 -8.31
N SER A 243 -19.29 12.96 -8.57
CA SER A 243 -18.38 13.23 -9.71
C SER A 243 -16.95 12.76 -9.44
N SER A 244 -16.60 12.49 -8.20
CA SER A 244 -15.28 12.01 -7.78
C SER A 244 -15.33 10.57 -7.26
N ASN A 245 -14.18 9.89 -7.33
CA ASN A 245 -14.06 8.53 -6.80
C ASN A 245 -13.96 8.51 -5.26
N LEU A 246 -14.30 7.37 -4.65
CA LEU A 246 -14.27 7.16 -3.22
C LEU A 246 -12.89 7.46 -2.63
N ASN A 247 -12.88 8.21 -1.52
CA ASN A 247 -11.65 8.51 -0.80
C ASN A 247 -11.10 7.23 -0.13
N VAL A 248 -9.81 6.99 -0.33
CA VAL A 248 -9.12 5.82 0.25
C VAL A 248 -9.21 5.78 1.79
N SER A 249 -9.36 6.94 2.46
CA SER A 249 -9.55 7.00 3.91
C SER A 249 -10.88 6.37 4.37
N THR A 250 -11.94 6.45 3.56
CA THR A 250 -13.24 5.83 3.85
C THR A 250 -13.11 4.31 4.02
N ILE A 251 -12.23 3.69 3.23
CA ILE A 251 -11.98 2.24 3.30
C ILE A 251 -11.41 1.83 4.67
N ASN A 252 -10.71 2.72 5.38
CA ASN A 252 -10.19 2.40 6.71
C ASN A 252 -11.33 2.14 7.72
N SER A 253 -12.46 2.84 7.60
CA SER A 253 -13.65 2.56 8.42
C SER A 253 -14.32 1.23 8.03
N TRP A 254 -14.30 0.87 6.74
CA TRP A 254 -14.84 -0.40 6.27
C TRP A 254 -14.06 -1.61 6.78
N THR A 255 -12.71 -1.49 6.89
CA THR A 255 -11.88 -2.58 7.43
C THR A 255 -12.27 -2.97 8.85
N VAL A 256 -12.76 -2.03 9.66
CA VAL A 256 -13.30 -2.34 11.00
C VAL A 256 -14.55 -3.23 10.90
N THR A 257 -15.44 -2.94 9.93
CA THR A 257 -16.62 -3.78 9.67
C THR A 257 -16.20 -5.16 9.17
N PHE A 258 -15.25 -5.21 8.23
CA PHE A 258 -14.76 -6.48 7.68
C PHE A 258 -14.10 -7.35 8.76
N SER A 259 -13.27 -6.77 9.62
CA SER A 259 -12.65 -7.50 10.74
C SER A 259 -13.71 -8.07 11.69
N ARG A 260 -14.76 -7.30 12.00
CA ARG A 260 -15.85 -7.78 12.87
C ARG A 260 -16.63 -8.92 12.24
N LEU A 261 -16.92 -8.86 10.95
CA LEU A 261 -17.71 -9.88 10.23
C LEU A 261 -16.90 -11.16 10.01
N SER A 262 -15.60 -11.04 9.69
CA SER A 262 -14.73 -12.20 9.48
C SER A 262 -14.17 -12.80 10.77
N GLY A 263 -14.34 -12.13 11.91
CA GLY A 263 -13.75 -12.58 13.20
C GLY A 263 -12.22 -12.49 13.26
N ARG A 264 -11.58 -11.90 12.25
CA ARG A 264 -10.12 -11.78 12.11
C ARG A 264 -9.71 -10.36 11.75
N ASP A 265 -8.45 -10.06 11.96
CA ASP A 265 -7.87 -8.77 11.59
C ASP A 265 -7.82 -8.62 10.05
N PHE A 266 -8.62 -7.72 9.50
CA PHE A 266 -8.74 -7.49 8.06
C PHE A 266 -7.99 -6.23 7.64
N TYR A 267 -7.17 -6.36 6.62
CA TYR A 267 -6.57 -5.23 5.90
C TYR A 267 -6.65 -5.48 4.40
N VAL A 268 -7.00 -4.45 3.63
CA VAL A 268 -7.30 -4.60 2.19
C VAL A 268 -6.16 -5.27 1.41
N HIS A 269 -4.91 -5.05 1.83
CA HIS A 269 -3.75 -5.62 1.14
C HIS A 269 -3.68 -7.16 1.26
N SER A 270 -4.33 -7.76 2.27
CA SER A 270 -4.44 -9.21 2.41
C SER A 270 -5.23 -9.86 1.28
N LEU A 271 -6.18 -9.15 0.67
CA LEU A 271 -6.90 -9.63 -0.52
C LEU A 271 -5.96 -9.81 -1.72
N ARG A 272 -4.95 -8.94 -1.86
CA ARG A 272 -3.93 -9.09 -2.91
C ARG A 272 -3.01 -10.27 -2.65
N HIS A 273 -2.65 -10.53 -1.38
CA HIS A 273 -1.95 -11.75 -0.99
C HIS A 273 -2.76 -12.99 -1.34
N TYR A 274 -4.03 -13.00 -0.95
CA TYR A 274 -4.96 -14.06 -1.28
C TYR A 274 -5.00 -14.34 -2.79
N PHE A 275 -5.23 -13.30 -3.61
CA PHE A 275 -5.35 -13.45 -5.06
C PHE A 275 -4.07 -14.03 -5.70
N VAL A 276 -2.90 -13.54 -5.31
CA VAL A 276 -1.61 -14.06 -5.81
C VAL A 276 -1.43 -15.51 -5.41
N SER A 277 -1.72 -15.87 -4.16
CA SER A 277 -1.62 -17.24 -3.66
C SER A 277 -2.63 -18.16 -4.34
N ALA A 278 -3.85 -17.68 -4.62
CA ALA A 278 -4.86 -18.43 -5.35
C ALA A 278 -4.44 -18.72 -6.80
N LEU A 279 -3.90 -17.72 -7.52
CA LEU A 279 -3.38 -17.92 -8.87
C LEU A 279 -2.21 -18.94 -8.88
N SER A 280 -1.33 -18.87 -7.88
CA SER A 280 -0.24 -19.83 -7.72
C SER A 280 -0.76 -21.24 -7.44
N ARG A 281 -1.75 -21.41 -6.52
CA ARG A 281 -2.42 -22.70 -6.25
C ARG A 281 -3.11 -23.27 -7.50
N ALA A 282 -3.60 -22.41 -8.39
CA ALA A 282 -4.17 -22.82 -9.67
C ALA A 282 -3.11 -23.24 -10.71
N GLY A 283 -1.82 -23.19 -10.38
CA GLY A 283 -0.72 -23.56 -11.27
C GLY A 283 -0.40 -22.52 -12.34
N ILE A 284 -0.83 -21.26 -12.15
CA ILE A 284 -0.45 -20.18 -13.07
C ILE A 284 1.02 -19.83 -12.85
N PRO A 285 1.85 -19.84 -13.91
CA PRO A 285 3.28 -19.53 -13.80
C PRO A 285 3.53 -18.12 -13.20
N ASP A 286 4.58 -18.02 -12.37
CA ASP A 286 4.94 -16.78 -11.65
C ASP A 286 5.06 -15.56 -12.55
N ASN A 287 5.68 -15.73 -13.74
CA ASN A 287 5.82 -14.65 -14.72
C ASN A 287 4.47 -14.15 -15.26
N VAL A 288 3.47 -15.02 -15.36
CA VAL A 288 2.11 -14.65 -15.76
C VAL A 288 1.39 -13.94 -14.63
N VAL A 289 1.52 -14.41 -13.38
CA VAL A 289 1.01 -13.72 -12.19
C VAL A 289 1.60 -12.31 -12.08
N VAL A 290 2.91 -12.16 -12.29
CA VAL A 290 3.61 -10.88 -12.31
C VAL A 290 3.00 -9.91 -13.33
N GLN A 291 2.66 -10.41 -14.54
CA GLN A 291 1.99 -9.61 -15.57
C GLN A 291 0.55 -9.23 -15.19
N ILE A 292 -0.24 -10.19 -14.70
CA ILE A 292 -1.63 -9.95 -14.26
C ILE A 292 -1.66 -8.88 -13.18
N ILE A 293 -0.74 -8.93 -12.22
CA ILE A 293 -0.66 -8.01 -11.09
C ILE A 293 0.00 -6.68 -11.48
N GLY A 294 0.79 -6.64 -12.56
CA GLY A 294 1.49 -5.47 -13.04
C GLY A 294 2.74 -5.12 -12.20
N TRP A 295 3.48 -6.12 -11.75
CA TRP A 295 4.78 -5.91 -11.10
C TRP A 295 5.90 -5.74 -12.13
N SER A 296 6.92 -4.96 -11.76
CA SER A 296 8.13 -4.77 -12.57
C SER A 296 9.21 -5.83 -12.31
N SER A 297 9.07 -6.64 -11.27
CA SER A 297 10.03 -7.66 -10.84
C SER A 297 9.32 -8.89 -10.28
N SER A 298 9.85 -10.06 -10.56
CA SER A 298 9.38 -11.35 -10.01
C SER A 298 9.68 -11.51 -8.50
N GLU A 299 10.61 -10.75 -7.94
CA GLU A 299 10.92 -10.79 -6.50
C GLU A 299 9.68 -10.50 -5.64
N MET A 300 8.78 -9.65 -6.15
CA MET A 300 7.53 -9.33 -5.46
C MET A 300 6.59 -10.54 -5.37
N PHE A 301 6.65 -11.48 -6.29
CA PHE A 301 5.85 -12.70 -6.23
C PHE A 301 6.09 -13.46 -4.91
N ASN A 302 7.35 -13.68 -4.55
CA ASN A 302 7.72 -14.37 -3.31
C ASN A 302 7.26 -13.66 -2.03
N VAL A 303 7.10 -12.33 -2.08
CA VAL A 303 6.58 -11.53 -0.94
C VAL A 303 5.07 -11.73 -0.76
N TYR A 304 4.34 -11.94 -1.86
CA TYR A 304 2.87 -12.02 -1.87
C TYR A 304 2.32 -13.43 -1.95
N ASN A 305 3.12 -14.41 -2.38
CA ASN A 305 2.72 -15.81 -2.38
C ASN A 305 2.85 -16.37 -0.96
N ASP A 306 1.72 -16.64 -0.34
CA ASP A 306 1.63 -17.16 1.04
C ASP A 306 1.55 -18.70 1.08
N ASN A 307 1.63 -19.37 -0.09
CA ASN A 307 1.67 -20.83 -0.16
C ASN A 307 2.97 -21.37 0.45
N SER A 308 2.88 -22.45 1.21
CA SER A 308 4.07 -23.12 1.75
C SER A 308 4.96 -23.68 0.63
N LYS A 309 6.24 -23.92 0.94
CA LYS A 309 7.14 -24.59 -0.03
C LYS A 309 6.65 -26.00 -0.35
N ASP A 310 6.10 -26.69 0.65
CA ASP A 310 5.61 -28.05 0.49
C ASP A 310 4.36 -28.08 -0.40
N ASP A 311 3.45 -27.10 -0.27
CA ASP A 311 2.31 -26.97 -1.17
C ASP A 311 2.75 -26.72 -2.61
N GLN A 312 3.74 -25.85 -2.81
CA GLN A 312 4.28 -25.54 -4.14
C GLN A 312 4.97 -26.76 -4.77
N ILE A 313 5.76 -27.49 -3.99
CA ILE A 313 6.42 -28.72 -4.44
C ILE A 313 5.37 -29.80 -4.70
N GLY A 314 4.40 -29.97 -3.79
CA GLY A 314 3.35 -30.98 -3.89
C GLY A 314 2.48 -30.88 -5.15
N MET A 315 2.42 -29.70 -5.79
CA MET A 315 1.74 -29.56 -7.09
C MET A 315 2.38 -30.37 -8.22
N TYR A 316 3.67 -30.71 -8.09
CA TYR A 316 4.45 -31.45 -9.10
C TYR A 316 4.72 -32.88 -8.73
N PHE A 317 4.29 -33.34 -7.54
CA PHE A 317 4.51 -34.69 -7.07
C PHE A 317 3.21 -35.29 -6.53
N LYS A 318 2.76 -36.38 -7.12
CA LYS A 318 1.58 -37.13 -6.68
C LYS A 318 1.89 -38.64 -6.72
N ASP A 319 1.36 -39.36 -5.74
CA ASP A 319 1.44 -40.84 -5.68
C ASP A 319 2.88 -41.38 -5.79
N GLY A 320 3.86 -40.61 -5.30
CA GLY A 320 5.27 -40.99 -5.31
C GLY A 320 5.99 -40.74 -6.64
N ASP A 321 5.35 -40.08 -7.61
CA ASP A 321 5.92 -39.78 -8.92
C ASP A 321 5.76 -38.30 -9.30
N ILE A 322 6.51 -37.89 -10.33
CA ILE A 322 6.41 -36.52 -10.90
C ILE A 322 5.10 -36.41 -11.70
N SER A 323 4.24 -35.50 -11.34
CA SER A 323 3.01 -35.20 -12.06
C SER A 323 3.01 -33.77 -12.54
N ALA A 324 2.53 -33.50 -13.77
CA ALA A 324 2.25 -32.16 -14.20
C ALA A 324 1.10 -31.57 -13.34
N PRO A 325 1.15 -30.30 -12.89
CA PRO A 325 0.03 -29.69 -12.18
C PRO A 325 -1.22 -29.76 -13.04
N GLN A 326 -2.31 -30.30 -12.47
CA GLN A 326 -3.59 -30.27 -13.16
C GLN A 326 -3.97 -28.81 -13.38
N LYS A 327 -4.17 -28.42 -14.64
CA LYS A 327 -4.69 -27.11 -15.00
C LYS A 327 -6.13 -27.02 -14.47
N LYS A 328 -6.30 -26.45 -13.27
CA LYS A 328 -7.62 -26.01 -12.82
C LYS A 328 -8.02 -24.82 -13.69
N GLY A 329 -9.23 -24.82 -14.19
CA GLY A 329 -9.76 -23.67 -14.91
C GLY A 329 -9.81 -22.45 -14.00
N LEU A 330 -9.67 -21.23 -14.57
CA LEU A 330 -9.86 -19.96 -13.80
C LEU A 330 -11.24 -19.85 -13.11
N GLY A 331 -12.18 -20.72 -13.49
CA GLY A 331 -13.50 -20.83 -12.85
C GLY A 331 -13.53 -21.69 -11.58
N ASP A 332 -12.45 -22.39 -11.26
CA ASP A 332 -12.32 -23.31 -10.12
C ASP A 332 -11.50 -22.68 -8.97
N ILE A 333 -11.11 -21.42 -9.12
CA ILE A 333 -10.37 -20.62 -8.12
C ILE A 333 -11.35 -19.83 -7.27
#